data_2e3cdc6059067a77e7cc2da0598e61ae
#
_entry.id   2e3cdc6059067a77e7cc2da0598e61ae
#
_cell.length_a   1.000
_cell.length_b   1.000
_cell.length_c   1.000
_cell.angle_alpha   90.00
_cell.angle_beta   90.00
_cell.angle_gamma   90.00
#
_symmetry.space_group_name_H-M   'P 1'
#
loop_
_entity.id
_entity.type
_entity.pdbx_description
1 polymer ?
#
loop_
_entity_poly.entity_id
_entity_poly.type
_entity_poly.pdbx_seq_one_letter_code
_entity_poly.pdbx_strand_id
1 'polypeptide(L)'
;MRQFIKIFGIAFFIFCAASVVSYAQENKEAAQETEGTGKYNPTDEIMHHISNANEFHFFGKYSIPLPCIMYSKQDGFKFFMSSVFEHGEKAYDRYALDHGVVRRILDQNFPMGLVDLQAEHEDHFVSHEMVGDEEVGSIHHNGKKYELEKASLLTKQTSFYDFSISKNVFTMLMAFLTLFILLGSMAKGYVTNKNKAPKGIQSLLEPVVLFIRDDVAKPMIGDKYEKFLPLLLSLFFFILIINLFGLIPFAPFGGNVTGNIATTAALALVAFVVTNLNGKADYWKHIVWMPGVPVVMKVFLAPIELIGVFTKPISLMIRLFANITAGHIIILALVSLIFVFGNAGESAIGSGAGILISVPFTLFLSVIEIIVAFIQAYIFTILTASYIGAATEEHHH
;
A
#
# COMPACT_ATOMS: atom_id res chain seq x y z
N MET A 1 8.87 -28.92 -1.96
CA MET A 1 7.46 -28.83 -1.53
C MET A 1 7.29 -28.18 -0.16
N ARG A 2 7.92 -28.66 0.93
CA ARG A 2 7.79 -28.04 2.28
C ARG A 2 8.23 -26.56 2.33
N GLN A 3 9.32 -26.19 1.68
CA GLN A 3 9.80 -24.80 1.60
C GLN A 3 8.80 -23.91 0.84
N PHE A 4 8.24 -24.42 -0.27
CA PHE A 4 7.23 -23.70 -1.06
C PHE A 4 5.96 -23.43 -0.24
N ILE A 5 5.47 -24.42 0.53
CA ILE A 5 4.31 -24.24 1.42
C ILE A 5 4.59 -23.18 2.49
N LYS A 6 5.82 -23.13 3.03
CA LYS A 6 6.21 -22.09 4.00
C LYS A 6 6.20 -20.70 3.37
N ILE A 7 6.82 -20.56 2.19
CA ILE A 7 6.82 -19.27 1.44
C ILE A 7 5.38 -18.81 1.18
N PHE A 8 4.56 -19.73 0.69
CA PHE A 8 3.16 -19.44 0.41
C PHE A 8 2.37 -19.03 1.67
N GLY A 9 2.52 -19.77 2.77
CA GLY A 9 1.86 -19.45 4.03
C GLY A 9 2.31 -18.09 4.60
N ILE A 10 3.60 -17.77 4.51
CA ILE A 10 4.13 -16.48 4.96
C ILE A 10 3.64 -15.34 4.05
N ALA A 11 3.68 -15.53 2.73
CA ALA A 11 3.17 -14.53 1.80
C ALA A 11 1.67 -14.26 1.99
N PHE A 12 0.88 -15.31 2.25
CA PHE A 12 -0.53 -15.18 2.57
C PHE A 12 -0.76 -14.44 3.90
N PHE A 13 0.04 -14.74 4.94
CA PHE A 13 -0.04 -14.04 6.21
C PHE A 13 0.32 -12.56 6.07
N ILE A 14 1.40 -12.24 5.33
CA ILE A 14 1.78 -10.85 5.01
C ILE A 14 0.65 -10.15 4.26
N PHE A 15 0.06 -10.80 3.27
CA PHE A 15 -1.08 -10.28 2.53
C PHE A 15 -2.27 -9.95 3.45
N CYS A 16 -2.69 -10.90 4.31
CA CYS A 16 -3.79 -10.67 5.22
C CYS A 16 -3.50 -9.54 6.22
N ALA A 17 -2.28 -9.50 6.78
CA ALA A 17 -1.87 -8.43 7.69
C ALA A 17 -1.87 -7.05 7.01
N ALA A 18 -1.30 -6.96 5.80
CA ALA A 18 -1.28 -5.73 5.03
C ALA A 18 -2.69 -5.25 4.67
N SER A 19 -3.60 -6.15 4.25
CA SER A 19 -4.97 -5.81 3.89
C SER A 19 -5.75 -5.23 5.07
N VAL A 20 -5.64 -5.84 6.25
CA VAL A 20 -6.34 -5.38 7.46
C VAL A 20 -5.84 -4.00 7.91
N VAL A 21 -4.53 -3.76 7.87
CA VAL A 21 -3.94 -2.49 8.32
C VAL A 21 -4.16 -1.39 7.28
N SER A 22 -4.07 -1.71 5.98
CA SER A 22 -4.36 -0.76 4.89
C SER A 22 -5.78 -0.19 5.00
N TYR A 23 -6.75 -1.03 5.32
CA TYR A 23 -8.12 -0.62 5.54
C TYR A 23 -8.30 0.36 6.72
N ALA A 24 -7.51 0.20 7.79
CA ALA A 24 -7.64 1.03 8.98
C ALA A 24 -7.13 2.48 8.80
N GLN A 25 -6.29 2.75 7.79
CA GLN A 25 -5.65 4.06 7.58
C GLN A 25 -6.31 4.92 6.50
N GLU A 26 -7.06 4.33 5.58
CA GLU A 26 -7.75 5.00 4.48
C GLU A 26 -8.59 6.21 4.93
N ASN A 27 -8.94 6.23 6.21
CA ASN A 27 -9.74 7.28 6.83
C ASN A 27 -8.97 8.55 7.25
N LYS A 28 -7.65 8.62 7.10
CA LYS A 28 -6.86 9.78 7.53
C LYS A 28 -6.29 10.64 6.40
N GLU A 29 -6.10 10.05 5.21
CA GLU A 29 -5.41 10.74 4.11
C GLU A 29 -6.35 11.59 3.23
N ALA A 30 -7.66 11.34 3.26
CA ALA A 30 -8.65 12.12 2.51
C ALA A 30 -8.90 13.55 3.05
N ALA A 31 -8.20 13.98 4.11
CA ALA A 31 -8.50 15.17 4.89
C ALA A 31 -7.69 16.44 4.53
N GLN A 32 -7.03 16.51 3.37
CA GLN A 32 -6.27 17.70 2.95
C GLN A 32 -6.60 18.11 1.50
N GLU A 33 -7.84 18.50 1.25
CA GLU A 33 -8.19 19.12 -0.02
C GLU A 33 -8.56 20.61 0.16
N THR A 34 -7.83 21.46 -0.55
CA THR A 34 -8.07 22.89 -0.68
C THR A 34 -9.14 23.14 -1.74
N GLU A 35 -10.10 24.01 -1.44
CA GLU A 35 -11.16 24.48 -2.35
C GLU A 35 -10.61 24.86 -3.72
N GLY A 36 -11.02 24.13 -4.77
CA GLY A 36 -10.66 24.37 -6.16
C GLY A 36 -11.51 25.47 -6.79
N THR A 37 -10.90 26.56 -7.15
CA THR A 37 -11.47 27.52 -8.11
C THR A 37 -11.38 26.90 -9.50
N GLY A 38 -12.44 26.62 -10.20
CA GLY A 38 -12.65 26.07 -11.56
C GLY A 38 -11.52 26.04 -12.62
N LYS A 39 -10.25 26.09 -12.21
CA LYS A 39 -9.05 25.90 -13.01
C LYS A 39 -8.46 24.53 -12.69
N TYR A 40 -7.92 23.86 -13.71
CA TYR A 40 -7.17 22.61 -13.55
C TYR A 40 -6.20 22.72 -12.39
N ASN A 41 -6.41 21.90 -11.35
CA ASN A 41 -5.56 21.82 -10.17
C ASN A 41 -4.74 20.51 -10.22
N PRO A 42 -3.43 20.61 -10.50
CA PRO A 42 -2.58 19.42 -10.55
C PRO A 42 -2.55 18.65 -9.24
N THR A 43 -2.70 19.32 -8.10
CA THR A 43 -2.62 18.69 -6.77
C THR A 43 -3.79 17.74 -6.55
N ASP A 44 -5.00 18.14 -6.89
CA ASP A 44 -6.21 17.33 -6.70
C ASP A 44 -6.14 16.08 -7.60
N GLU A 45 -5.71 16.24 -8.85
CA GLU A 45 -5.51 15.12 -9.77
C GLU A 45 -4.46 14.13 -9.25
N ILE A 46 -3.33 14.62 -8.73
CA ILE A 46 -2.28 13.78 -8.14
C ILE A 46 -2.82 13.04 -6.92
N MET A 47 -3.51 13.73 -6.01
CA MET A 47 -4.08 13.12 -4.80
C MET A 47 -5.12 12.07 -5.14
N HIS A 48 -6.00 12.33 -6.11
CA HIS A 48 -6.97 11.36 -6.60
C HIS A 48 -6.32 10.10 -7.19
N HIS A 49 -5.23 10.25 -7.95
CA HIS A 49 -4.50 9.11 -8.52
C HIS A 49 -3.79 8.24 -7.48
N ILE A 50 -3.18 8.83 -6.45
CA ILE A 50 -2.46 8.08 -5.42
C ILE A 50 -3.37 7.53 -4.31
N SER A 51 -4.59 8.07 -4.16
CA SER A 51 -5.56 7.61 -3.17
C SER A 51 -6.03 6.19 -3.46
N ASN A 52 -6.46 5.51 -2.40
CA ASN A 52 -7.06 4.18 -2.52
C ASN A 52 -8.55 4.33 -2.79
N ALA A 53 -9.02 3.90 -3.93
CA ALA A 53 -10.39 4.06 -4.40
C ALA A 53 -11.06 2.72 -4.66
N ASN A 54 -12.40 2.71 -4.69
CA ASN A 54 -13.21 1.54 -5.05
C ASN A 54 -13.42 1.40 -6.56
N GLU A 55 -12.61 2.09 -7.35
CA GLU A 55 -12.59 1.99 -8.81
C GLU A 55 -11.19 2.29 -9.37
N PHE A 56 -10.89 1.78 -10.55
CA PHE A 56 -9.72 2.19 -11.33
C PHE A 56 -10.16 3.23 -12.34
N HIS A 57 -9.81 4.48 -12.10
CA HIS A 57 -10.08 5.58 -13.02
C HIS A 57 -8.98 5.68 -14.08
N PHE A 58 -9.35 5.93 -15.35
CA PHE A 58 -8.40 6.06 -16.47
C PHE A 58 -8.37 7.49 -16.99
N PHE A 59 -9.33 7.84 -17.83
CA PHE A 59 -9.45 9.16 -18.44
C PHE A 59 -10.92 9.55 -18.56
N GLY A 60 -11.28 10.76 -18.14
CA GLY A 60 -12.65 11.27 -18.22
C GLY A 60 -13.62 10.38 -17.43
N LYS A 61 -14.66 9.88 -18.07
CA LYS A 61 -15.70 9.03 -17.45
C LYS A 61 -15.42 7.51 -17.52
N TYR A 62 -14.22 7.09 -17.94
CA TYR A 62 -13.90 5.65 -18.05
C TYR A 62 -13.25 5.15 -16.77
N SER A 63 -13.97 4.31 -16.03
CA SER A 63 -13.44 3.60 -14.87
C SER A 63 -13.78 2.11 -14.92
N ILE A 64 -12.96 1.28 -14.26
CA ILE A 64 -13.28 -0.11 -13.99
C ILE A 64 -13.81 -0.18 -12.56
N PRO A 65 -15.09 -0.52 -12.38
CA PRO A 65 -15.69 -0.61 -11.05
C PRO A 65 -15.19 -1.83 -10.29
N LEU A 66 -15.04 -1.68 -8.98
CA LEU A 66 -14.68 -2.75 -8.06
C LEU A 66 -15.86 -3.16 -7.19
N PRO A 67 -15.89 -4.41 -6.69
CA PRO A 67 -16.97 -4.88 -5.84
C PRO A 67 -16.91 -4.23 -4.45
N CYS A 68 -18.04 -3.65 -4.04
CA CYS A 68 -18.26 -3.07 -2.74
C CYS A 68 -19.04 -4.04 -1.86
N ILE A 69 -18.52 -4.31 -0.66
CA ILE A 69 -19.08 -5.25 0.31
C ILE A 69 -19.22 -4.52 1.64
N MET A 70 -20.44 -4.15 1.99
CA MET A 70 -20.74 -3.41 3.20
C MET A 70 -21.50 -4.28 4.20
N TYR A 71 -21.23 -4.08 5.47
CA TYR A 71 -22.00 -4.66 6.55
C TYR A 71 -22.41 -3.62 7.57
N SER A 72 -23.69 -3.49 7.84
CA SER A 72 -24.19 -2.69 8.95
C SER A 72 -25.15 -3.52 9.80
N LYS A 73 -25.26 -3.18 11.09
CA LYS A 73 -26.22 -3.84 11.97
C LYS A 73 -27.68 -3.59 11.58
N GLN A 74 -27.94 -2.49 10.88
CA GLN A 74 -29.28 -2.09 10.48
C GLN A 74 -29.71 -2.69 9.15
N ASP A 75 -28.80 -2.70 8.14
CA ASP A 75 -29.12 -3.08 6.77
C ASP A 75 -28.58 -4.45 6.39
N GLY A 76 -27.82 -5.12 7.29
CA GLY A 76 -27.17 -6.40 7.02
C GLY A 76 -26.02 -6.29 6.02
N PHE A 77 -25.75 -7.38 5.29
CA PHE A 77 -24.77 -7.39 4.19
C PHE A 77 -25.36 -6.80 2.93
N LYS A 78 -24.59 -5.87 2.30
CA LYS A 78 -24.89 -5.31 0.99
C LYS A 78 -23.72 -5.60 0.06
N PHE A 79 -24.04 -6.05 -1.15
CA PHE A 79 -23.06 -6.33 -2.21
C PHE A 79 -23.50 -5.63 -3.49
N PHE A 80 -22.64 -4.78 -4.02
CA PHE A 80 -22.88 -4.06 -5.27
C PHE A 80 -21.54 -3.68 -5.91
N MET A 81 -21.56 -3.25 -7.17
CA MET A 81 -20.39 -2.72 -7.86
C MET A 81 -20.32 -1.20 -7.70
N SER A 82 -19.13 -0.62 -7.61
CA SER A 82 -18.96 0.84 -7.49
C SER A 82 -19.58 1.63 -8.65
N SER A 83 -19.82 0.97 -9.80
CA SER A 83 -20.52 1.59 -10.95
C SER A 83 -21.92 2.12 -10.63
N VAL A 84 -22.58 1.65 -9.57
CA VAL A 84 -23.91 2.15 -9.18
C VAL A 84 -23.89 3.61 -8.73
N PHE A 85 -22.74 4.12 -8.32
CA PHE A 85 -22.58 5.50 -7.89
C PHE A 85 -22.38 6.49 -9.04
N GLU A 86 -22.17 6.02 -10.29
CA GLU A 86 -21.92 6.86 -11.47
C GLU A 86 -20.92 8.00 -11.16
N HIS A 87 -19.74 7.64 -10.64
CA HIS A 87 -18.68 8.57 -10.23
C HIS A 87 -19.04 9.54 -9.09
N GLY A 88 -20.02 9.20 -8.26
CA GLY A 88 -20.49 10.03 -7.15
C GLY A 88 -21.75 10.84 -7.46
N GLU A 89 -22.26 10.78 -8.69
CA GLU A 89 -23.50 11.44 -9.08
C GLU A 89 -24.74 10.84 -8.38
N LYS A 90 -24.61 9.58 -7.90
CA LYS A 90 -25.71 8.83 -7.28
C LYS A 90 -25.32 8.23 -5.93
N ALA A 91 -26.32 8.14 -5.06
CA ALA A 91 -26.25 7.33 -3.85
C ALA A 91 -27.03 6.02 -4.04
N TYR A 92 -26.60 4.96 -3.36
CA TYR A 92 -27.27 3.66 -3.39
C TYR A 92 -27.45 3.09 -1.98
N ASP A 93 -28.68 2.77 -1.60
CA ASP A 93 -29.02 2.12 -0.31
C ASP A 93 -28.37 2.81 0.91
N ARG A 94 -28.37 4.14 0.95
CA ARG A 94 -27.71 4.98 1.96
C ARG A 94 -26.19 4.96 1.94
N TYR A 95 -25.58 4.61 0.83
CA TYR A 95 -24.15 4.74 0.59
C TYR A 95 -23.90 5.72 -0.55
N ALA A 96 -22.87 6.53 -0.43
CA ALA A 96 -22.42 7.47 -1.46
C ALA A 96 -20.92 7.33 -1.68
N LEU A 97 -20.44 7.69 -2.86
CA LEU A 97 -19.03 7.70 -3.19
C LEU A 97 -18.46 9.09 -2.93
N ASP A 98 -17.44 9.17 -2.11
CA ASP A 98 -16.71 10.37 -1.78
C ASP A 98 -15.25 10.19 -2.12
N HIS A 99 -14.74 10.94 -3.12
CA HIS A 99 -13.37 10.79 -3.64
C HIS A 99 -12.94 9.33 -3.90
N GLY A 100 -13.86 8.53 -4.43
CA GLY A 100 -13.62 7.12 -4.73
C GLY A 100 -13.77 6.17 -3.55
N VAL A 101 -14.08 6.64 -2.35
CA VAL A 101 -14.30 5.84 -1.14
C VAL A 101 -15.78 5.82 -0.79
N VAL A 102 -16.31 4.65 -0.44
CA VAL A 102 -17.72 4.52 -0.06
C VAL A 102 -17.93 4.99 1.37
N ARG A 103 -18.89 5.91 1.55
CA ARG A 103 -19.34 6.42 2.86
C ARG A 103 -20.80 6.12 3.08
N ARG A 104 -21.23 6.07 4.33
CA ARG A 104 -22.62 5.82 4.71
C ARG A 104 -23.31 7.11 5.11
N ILE A 105 -24.55 7.29 4.65
CA ILE A 105 -25.43 8.40 5.02
C ILE A 105 -26.04 8.08 6.39
N LEU A 106 -25.85 8.98 7.36
CA LEU A 106 -26.27 8.78 8.76
C LEU A 106 -27.78 8.84 8.94
N ASP A 107 -28.48 9.66 8.15
CA ASP A 107 -29.95 9.82 8.28
C ASP A 107 -30.68 8.56 7.81
N GLN A 108 -31.42 7.93 8.74
CA GLN A 108 -32.22 6.74 8.46
C GLN A 108 -33.40 6.99 7.53
N ASN A 109 -33.82 8.24 7.37
CA ASN A 109 -34.92 8.63 6.49
C ASN A 109 -34.48 8.89 5.04
N PHE A 110 -33.17 8.73 4.75
CA PHE A 110 -32.68 8.84 3.36
C PHE A 110 -33.30 7.73 2.51
N PRO A 111 -33.77 8.04 1.28
CA PRO A 111 -34.40 7.05 0.40
C PRO A 111 -33.51 5.83 0.14
N MET A 112 -34.14 4.64 0.10
CA MET A 112 -33.46 3.39 -0.27
C MET A 112 -33.47 3.21 -1.79
N GLY A 113 -32.50 2.47 -2.33
CA GLY A 113 -32.31 2.27 -3.76
C GLY A 113 -31.42 3.34 -4.38
N LEU A 114 -31.51 3.50 -5.69
CA LEU A 114 -30.72 4.46 -6.46
C LEU A 114 -31.33 5.86 -6.33
N VAL A 115 -30.53 6.83 -5.92
CA VAL A 115 -30.95 8.21 -5.66
C VAL A 115 -29.97 9.16 -6.32
N ASP A 116 -30.49 10.07 -7.16
CA ASP A 116 -29.68 11.12 -7.79
C ASP A 116 -29.31 12.18 -6.77
N LEU A 117 -28.03 12.55 -6.70
CA LEU A 117 -27.52 13.59 -5.83
C LEU A 117 -27.54 14.95 -6.54
N GLN A 118 -27.61 16.03 -5.79
CA GLN A 118 -27.53 17.39 -6.30
C GLN A 118 -26.11 17.90 -6.14
N ALA A 119 -25.47 18.31 -7.23
CA ALA A 119 -24.18 18.97 -7.18
C ALA A 119 -24.30 20.32 -6.46
N GLU A 120 -23.42 20.60 -5.54
CA GLU A 120 -23.36 21.89 -4.84
C GLU A 120 -22.54 22.92 -5.63
N HIS A 121 -21.45 22.47 -6.29
CA HIS A 121 -20.62 23.24 -7.22
C HIS A 121 -20.16 22.32 -8.35
N GLU A 122 -19.94 22.88 -9.55
CA GLU A 122 -19.46 22.25 -10.79
C GLU A 122 -18.84 20.84 -10.60
N ASP A 123 -19.69 19.78 -10.72
CA ASP A 123 -19.34 18.36 -10.62
C ASP A 123 -18.94 17.83 -9.22
N HIS A 124 -19.07 18.61 -8.14
CA HIS A 124 -18.86 18.14 -6.77
C HIS A 124 -20.19 17.82 -6.07
N PHE A 125 -20.43 16.53 -5.80
CA PHE A 125 -21.66 16.02 -5.16
C PHE A 125 -21.51 15.85 -3.65
N VAL A 126 -20.27 15.88 -3.13
CA VAL A 126 -19.97 15.82 -1.70
C VAL A 126 -19.27 17.10 -1.30
N SER A 127 -19.81 17.77 -0.29
CA SER A 127 -19.20 18.94 0.35
C SER A 127 -18.54 18.57 1.66
N HIS A 128 -17.43 19.19 1.98
CA HIS A 128 -16.65 18.96 3.19
C HIS A 128 -16.67 20.19 4.08
N GLU A 129 -17.03 20.01 5.34
CA GLU A 129 -17.00 21.07 6.35
C GLU A 129 -16.23 20.63 7.58
N MET A 130 -15.44 21.54 8.14
CA MET A 130 -14.76 21.30 9.42
C MET A 130 -15.74 21.50 10.57
N VAL A 131 -16.07 20.43 11.29
CA VAL A 131 -16.89 20.48 12.51
C VAL A 131 -15.99 20.18 13.70
N GLY A 132 -15.49 21.22 14.35
CA GLY A 132 -14.43 21.11 15.37
C GLY A 132 -13.09 20.72 14.73
N ASP A 133 -12.50 19.63 15.19
CA ASP A 133 -11.24 19.06 14.66
C ASP A 133 -11.49 17.95 13.61
N GLU A 134 -12.74 17.64 13.27
CA GLU A 134 -13.10 16.59 12.31
C GLU A 134 -13.70 17.18 11.04
N GLU A 135 -13.27 16.67 9.90
CA GLU A 135 -13.85 16.97 8.60
C GLU A 135 -15.03 16.04 8.34
N VAL A 136 -16.21 16.61 8.18
CA VAL A 136 -17.47 15.91 7.92
C VAL A 136 -17.87 16.11 6.47
N GLY A 137 -17.93 15.01 5.71
CA GLY A 137 -18.52 15.03 4.37
C GLY A 137 -20.04 15.08 4.43
N SER A 138 -20.65 15.75 3.47
CA SER A 138 -22.10 15.82 3.34
C SER A 138 -22.55 15.85 1.89
N ILE A 139 -23.76 15.35 1.63
CA ILE A 139 -24.39 15.33 0.32
C ILE A 139 -25.70 16.11 0.35
N HIS A 140 -26.13 16.64 -0.80
CA HIS A 140 -27.40 17.32 -0.95
C HIS A 140 -28.38 16.49 -1.78
N HIS A 141 -29.61 16.36 -1.26
CA HIS A 141 -30.72 15.74 -1.98
C HIS A 141 -32.02 16.44 -1.62
N ASN A 142 -32.79 16.84 -2.61
CA ASN A 142 -34.08 17.57 -2.45
C ASN A 142 -33.99 18.80 -1.52
N GLY A 143 -32.88 19.56 -1.61
CA GLY A 143 -32.67 20.77 -0.80
C GLY A 143 -32.34 20.49 0.68
N LYS A 144 -32.11 19.25 1.06
CA LYS A 144 -31.70 18.86 2.41
C LYS A 144 -30.26 18.32 2.40
N LYS A 145 -29.48 18.72 3.40
CA LYS A 145 -28.11 18.26 3.63
C LYS A 145 -28.10 16.98 4.48
N TYR A 146 -27.30 16.00 4.11
CA TYR A 146 -27.14 14.72 4.80
C TYR A 146 -25.68 14.47 5.08
N GLU A 147 -25.35 14.17 6.33
CA GLU A 147 -23.99 13.88 6.77
C GLU A 147 -23.55 12.45 6.38
N LEU A 148 -22.27 12.33 6.04
CA LEU A 148 -21.62 11.09 5.66
C LEU A 148 -20.71 10.57 6.78
N GLU A 149 -20.79 9.28 7.04
CA GLU A 149 -19.94 8.59 7.99
C GLU A 149 -18.85 7.78 7.26
N LYS A 150 -17.60 7.87 7.75
CA LYS A 150 -16.48 7.04 7.30
C LYS A 150 -16.50 5.69 8.01
N ALA A 151 -16.20 4.61 7.28
CA ALA A 151 -15.95 3.32 7.91
C ALA A 151 -14.69 3.37 8.79
N SER A 152 -14.73 2.77 9.98
CA SER A 152 -13.56 2.62 10.82
C SER A 152 -13.58 1.30 11.57
N LEU A 153 -12.46 0.56 11.53
CA LEU A 153 -12.28 -0.66 12.32
C LEU A 153 -11.82 -0.39 13.76
N LEU A 154 -11.25 0.79 14.01
CA LEU A 154 -10.58 1.11 15.28
C LEU A 154 -11.45 1.95 16.23
N THR A 155 -12.41 2.69 15.72
CA THR A 155 -13.32 3.50 16.54
C THR A 155 -14.65 2.77 16.75
N LYS A 156 -15.09 2.68 17.99
CA LYS A 156 -16.36 2.01 18.36
C LYS A 156 -17.64 2.72 17.87
N GLN A 157 -17.48 3.84 17.16
CA GLN A 157 -18.60 4.72 16.79
C GLN A 157 -19.08 4.54 15.36
N THR A 158 -18.51 3.62 14.58
CA THR A 158 -18.97 3.39 13.22
C THR A 158 -20.20 2.52 13.14
N SER A 159 -21.18 2.97 12.36
CA SER A 159 -22.44 2.26 12.16
C SER A 159 -22.33 1.14 11.10
N PHE A 160 -21.23 1.07 10.36
CA PHE A 160 -21.00 0.07 9.32
C PHE A 160 -19.53 -0.34 9.21
N TYR A 161 -19.31 -1.51 8.60
CA TYR A 161 -18.00 -2.04 8.25
C TYR A 161 -17.91 -2.17 6.74
N ASP A 162 -16.80 -1.73 6.17
CA ASP A 162 -16.51 -1.86 4.75
C ASP A 162 -15.51 -3.01 4.53
N PHE A 163 -15.89 -4.00 3.75
CA PHE A 163 -15.08 -5.13 3.31
C PHE A 163 -14.85 -5.10 1.79
N SER A 164 -15.01 -3.94 1.18
CA SER A 164 -14.89 -3.76 -0.26
C SER A 164 -13.48 -4.08 -0.75
N ILE A 165 -13.41 -4.51 -2.00
CA ILE A 165 -12.14 -4.68 -2.68
C ILE A 165 -11.76 -3.33 -3.29
N SER A 166 -10.92 -2.58 -2.58
CA SER A 166 -10.34 -1.34 -3.08
C SER A 166 -9.22 -1.61 -4.09
N LYS A 167 -8.77 -0.57 -4.78
CA LYS A 167 -7.67 -0.61 -5.75
C LYS A 167 -6.40 -1.25 -5.17
N ASN A 168 -6.03 -0.87 -3.93
CA ASN A 168 -4.85 -1.42 -3.26
C ASN A 168 -5.03 -2.90 -2.91
N VAL A 169 -6.18 -3.29 -2.39
CA VAL A 169 -6.50 -4.70 -2.07
C VAL A 169 -6.47 -5.56 -3.33
N PHE A 170 -7.04 -5.07 -4.43
CA PHE A 170 -7.01 -5.76 -5.71
C PHE A 170 -5.59 -5.95 -6.24
N THR A 171 -4.76 -4.90 -6.19
CA THR A 171 -3.35 -4.97 -6.60
C THR A 171 -2.55 -5.93 -5.72
N MET A 172 -2.80 -5.97 -4.40
CA MET A 172 -2.19 -6.95 -3.50
C MET A 172 -2.60 -8.39 -3.84
N LEU A 173 -3.87 -8.63 -4.16
CA LEU A 173 -4.34 -9.96 -4.60
C LEU A 173 -3.65 -10.39 -5.87
N MET A 174 -3.53 -9.49 -6.85
CA MET A 174 -2.82 -9.75 -8.11
C MET A 174 -1.33 -10.01 -7.87
N ALA A 175 -0.68 -9.26 -6.99
CA ALA A 175 0.72 -9.47 -6.64
C ALA A 175 0.91 -10.84 -5.95
N PHE A 176 0.02 -11.20 -5.04
CA PHE A 176 0.04 -12.50 -4.38
C PHE A 176 -0.15 -13.66 -5.38
N LEU A 177 -1.12 -13.55 -6.29
CA LEU A 177 -1.35 -14.53 -7.34
C LEU A 177 -0.13 -14.67 -8.26
N THR A 178 0.45 -13.54 -8.67
CA THR A 178 1.67 -13.51 -9.48
C THR A 178 2.84 -14.17 -8.76
N LEU A 179 3.04 -13.87 -7.49
CA LEU A 179 4.06 -14.50 -6.64
C LEU A 179 3.87 -16.02 -6.58
N PHE A 180 2.62 -16.46 -6.38
CA PHE A 180 2.28 -17.88 -6.33
C PHE A 180 2.59 -18.59 -7.66
N ILE A 181 2.21 -17.99 -8.78
CA ILE A 181 2.47 -18.54 -10.13
C ILE A 181 3.97 -18.59 -10.41
N LEU A 182 4.71 -17.50 -10.13
CA LEU A 182 6.15 -17.41 -10.41
C LEU A 182 6.95 -18.42 -9.58
N LEU A 183 6.76 -18.41 -8.25
CA LEU A 183 7.49 -19.35 -7.37
C LEU A 183 7.04 -20.79 -7.56
N GLY A 184 5.75 -21.01 -7.83
CA GLY A 184 5.22 -22.35 -8.15
C GLY A 184 5.79 -22.91 -9.44
N SER A 185 5.86 -22.09 -10.48
CA SER A 185 6.49 -22.46 -11.77
C SER A 185 7.97 -22.76 -11.61
N MET A 186 8.69 -21.93 -10.83
CA MET A 186 10.10 -22.17 -10.49
C MET A 186 10.29 -23.49 -9.72
N ALA A 187 9.48 -23.74 -8.69
CA ALA A 187 9.55 -24.97 -7.91
C ALA A 187 9.26 -26.22 -8.76
N LYS A 188 8.30 -26.14 -9.68
CA LYS A 188 8.04 -27.20 -10.66
C LYS A 188 9.24 -27.40 -11.60
N GLY A 189 9.90 -26.31 -12.01
CA GLY A 189 11.11 -26.37 -12.84
C GLY A 189 12.23 -27.18 -12.20
N TYR A 190 12.45 -27.05 -10.90
CA TYR A 190 13.46 -27.84 -10.16
C TYR A 190 13.15 -29.35 -10.15
N VAL A 191 11.90 -29.72 -10.16
CA VAL A 191 11.49 -31.14 -10.22
C VAL A 191 11.65 -31.69 -11.65
N THR A 192 11.19 -30.92 -12.65
CA THR A 192 11.16 -31.35 -14.06
C THR A 192 12.54 -31.33 -14.70
N ASN A 193 13.36 -30.32 -14.38
CA ASN A 193 14.69 -30.13 -14.97
C ASN A 193 15.81 -30.64 -14.05
N LYS A 194 15.56 -31.66 -13.23
CA LYS A 194 16.57 -32.23 -12.34
C LYS A 194 17.83 -32.59 -13.12
N ASN A 195 18.97 -32.04 -12.71
CA ASN A 195 20.29 -32.21 -13.35
C ASN A 195 20.41 -31.63 -14.79
N LYS A 196 19.53 -30.71 -15.18
CA LYS A 196 19.63 -29.97 -16.44
C LYS A 196 19.74 -28.46 -16.16
N ALA A 197 20.24 -27.71 -17.13
CA ALA A 197 20.28 -26.26 -17.05
C ALA A 197 18.88 -25.66 -16.83
N PRO A 198 18.75 -24.61 -15.98
CA PRO A 198 17.47 -23.96 -15.76
C PRO A 198 16.92 -23.34 -17.05
N LYS A 199 15.59 -23.39 -17.24
CA LYS A 199 14.94 -22.88 -18.44
C LYS A 199 13.71 -22.02 -18.07
N GLY A 200 13.40 -21.03 -18.92
CA GLY A 200 12.23 -20.17 -18.78
C GLY A 200 12.24 -19.36 -17.47
N ILE A 201 11.14 -19.33 -16.73
CA ILE A 201 10.97 -18.58 -15.48
C ILE A 201 12.00 -19.00 -14.43
N GLN A 202 12.38 -20.28 -14.38
CA GLN A 202 13.42 -20.76 -13.46
C GLN A 202 14.76 -20.05 -13.73
N SER A 203 15.17 -19.92 -15.00
CA SER A 203 16.43 -19.24 -15.38
C SER A 203 16.44 -17.75 -15.03
N LEU A 204 15.25 -17.10 -15.03
CA LEU A 204 15.10 -15.69 -14.67
C LEU A 204 15.17 -15.47 -13.16
N LEU A 205 14.47 -16.30 -12.38
CA LEU A 205 14.33 -16.09 -10.93
C LEU A 205 15.46 -16.72 -10.11
N GLU A 206 16.09 -17.80 -10.60
CA GLU A 206 17.12 -18.52 -9.87
C GLU A 206 18.31 -17.65 -9.46
N PRO A 207 18.87 -16.77 -10.32
CA PRO A 207 19.94 -15.86 -9.91
C PRO A 207 19.54 -14.95 -8.75
N VAL A 208 18.31 -14.46 -8.74
CA VAL A 208 17.79 -13.58 -7.68
C VAL A 208 17.59 -14.35 -6.38
N VAL A 209 17.08 -15.58 -6.44
CA VAL A 209 16.93 -16.45 -5.26
C VAL A 209 18.29 -16.81 -4.67
N LEU A 210 19.26 -17.13 -5.52
CA LEU A 210 20.64 -17.43 -5.10
C LEU A 210 21.29 -16.19 -4.48
N PHE A 211 21.13 -15.03 -5.06
CA PHE A 211 21.60 -13.75 -4.52
C PHE A 211 21.03 -13.50 -3.11
N ILE A 212 19.71 -13.60 -2.91
CA ILE A 212 19.11 -13.41 -1.57
C ILE A 212 19.60 -14.48 -0.58
N ARG A 213 19.83 -15.72 -1.03
CA ARG A 213 20.34 -16.79 -0.18
C ARG A 213 21.80 -16.58 0.21
N ASP A 214 22.67 -16.33 -0.78
CA ASP A 214 24.13 -16.38 -0.61
C ASP A 214 24.72 -15.05 -0.16
N ASP A 215 24.20 -13.92 -0.66
CA ASP A 215 24.72 -12.58 -0.36
C ASP A 215 23.94 -11.85 0.74
N VAL A 216 22.71 -12.33 1.09
CA VAL A 216 21.90 -11.70 2.15
C VAL A 216 21.70 -12.65 3.33
N ALA A 217 21.01 -13.79 3.12
CA ALA A 217 20.58 -14.63 4.22
C ALA A 217 21.75 -15.29 4.96
N LYS A 218 22.70 -15.89 4.24
CA LYS A 218 23.87 -16.57 4.84
C LYS A 218 24.78 -15.60 5.61
N PRO A 219 25.23 -14.46 5.03
CA PRO A 219 26.12 -13.55 5.74
C PRO A 219 25.48 -12.90 6.96
N MET A 220 24.17 -12.59 6.90
CA MET A 220 23.47 -11.85 7.96
C MET A 220 22.97 -12.76 9.10
N ILE A 221 22.58 -14.01 8.82
CA ILE A 221 21.94 -14.90 9.81
C ILE A 221 22.87 -16.05 10.23
N GLY A 222 23.86 -16.40 9.42
CA GLY A 222 24.74 -17.53 9.67
C GLY A 222 24.06 -18.88 9.45
N ASP A 223 24.44 -19.92 10.23
CA ASP A 223 24.01 -21.30 10.02
C ASP A 223 22.50 -21.54 10.04
N LYS A 224 21.75 -20.66 10.68
CA LYS A 224 20.28 -20.78 10.80
C LYS A 224 19.51 -20.13 9.64
N TYR A 225 20.20 -19.65 8.60
CA TYR A 225 19.56 -18.93 7.48
C TYR A 225 18.44 -19.72 6.78
N GLU A 226 18.55 -21.05 6.70
CA GLU A 226 17.54 -21.87 6.01
C GLU A 226 16.13 -21.76 6.63
N LYS A 227 16.06 -21.53 7.94
CA LYS A 227 14.79 -21.33 8.65
C LYS A 227 14.07 -20.05 8.20
N PHE A 228 14.82 -18.99 7.96
CA PHE A 228 14.31 -17.65 7.67
C PHE A 228 14.30 -17.31 6.18
N LEU A 229 15.02 -18.08 5.36
CA LEU A 229 15.07 -17.86 3.91
C LEU A 229 13.68 -17.79 3.24
N PRO A 230 12.67 -18.63 3.59
CA PRO A 230 11.34 -18.50 3.04
C PRO A 230 10.67 -17.15 3.33
N LEU A 231 10.87 -16.61 4.54
CA LEU A 231 10.36 -15.27 4.89
C LEU A 231 11.04 -14.17 4.07
N LEU A 232 12.37 -14.22 3.99
CA LEU A 232 13.14 -13.21 3.25
C LEU A 232 12.79 -13.18 1.76
N LEU A 233 12.66 -14.37 1.14
CA LEU A 233 12.21 -14.48 -0.26
C LEU A 233 10.78 -13.99 -0.44
N SER A 234 9.87 -14.28 0.50
CA SER A 234 8.50 -13.79 0.45
C SER A 234 8.44 -12.27 0.54
N LEU A 235 9.18 -11.66 1.47
CA LEU A 235 9.26 -10.19 1.62
C LEU A 235 9.86 -9.55 0.36
N PHE A 236 10.99 -10.07 -0.11
CA PHE A 236 11.66 -9.51 -1.28
C PHE A 236 10.77 -9.51 -2.52
N PHE A 237 10.25 -10.69 -2.90
CA PHE A 237 9.45 -10.80 -4.11
C PHE A 237 8.09 -10.10 -3.99
N PHE A 238 7.47 -10.13 -2.82
CA PHE A 238 6.21 -9.43 -2.60
C PHE A 238 6.39 -7.91 -2.76
N ILE A 239 7.37 -7.32 -2.08
CA ILE A 239 7.66 -5.88 -2.18
C ILE A 239 8.07 -5.52 -3.62
N LEU A 240 8.91 -6.34 -4.27
CA LEU A 240 9.32 -6.09 -5.65
C LEU A 240 8.12 -6.09 -6.60
N ILE A 241 7.24 -7.09 -6.50
CA ILE A 241 6.09 -7.23 -7.39
C ILE A 241 5.10 -6.09 -7.20
N ILE A 242 4.75 -5.74 -5.95
CA ILE A 242 3.81 -4.65 -5.71
C ILE A 242 4.37 -3.29 -6.13
N ASN A 243 5.65 -3.04 -5.94
CA ASN A 243 6.30 -1.83 -6.41
C ASN A 243 6.29 -1.75 -7.95
N LEU A 244 6.63 -2.86 -8.64
CA LEU A 244 6.57 -2.91 -10.11
C LEU A 244 5.14 -2.75 -10.63
N PHE A 245 4.14 -3.31 -9.95
CA PHE A 245 2.74 -3.13 -10.33
C PHE A 245 2.28 -1.69 -10.15
N GLY A 246 2.75 -1.02 -9.10
CA GLY A 246 2.49 0.40 -8.89
C GLY A 246 2.99 1.29 -10.03
N LEU A 247 4.11 0.93 -10.67
CA LEU A 247 4.67 1.68 -11.80
C LEU A 247 3.88 1.58 -13.10
N ILE A 248 3.01 0.59 -13.23
CA ILE A 248 2.21 0.39 -14.44
C ILE A 248 0.94 1.22 -14.32
N PRO A 249 0.77 2.30 -15.14
CA PRO A 249 -0.36 3.23 -14.98
C PRO A 249 -1.68 2.71 -15.55
N PHE A 250 -1.80 1.40 -15.80
CA PHE A 250 -2.99 0.79 -16.42
C PHE A 250 -3.59 -0.28 -15.51
N ALA A 251 -4.92 -0.30 -15.41
CA ALA A 251 -5.60 -1.41 -14.73
C ALA A 251 -5.29 -2.76 -15.43
N PRO A 252 -5.19 -3.82 -14.66
CA PRO A 252 -5.51 -3.98 -13.23
C PRO A 252 -4.37 -3.60 -12.28
N PHE A 253 -3.38 -2.88 -12.76
CA PHE A 253 -2.21 -2.40 -12.02
C PHE A 253 -2.41 -0.92 -11.62
N GLY A 254 -1.37 -0.26 -11.12
CA GLY A 254 -1.41 1.16 -10.76
C GLY A 254 -1.95 1.45 -9.35
N GLY A 255 -2.11 0.43 -8.52
CA GLY A 255 -2.38 0.63 -7.10
C GLY A 255 -1.10 1.06 -6.36
N ASN A 256 -1.16 2.20 -5.66
CA ASN A 256 -0.04 2.69 -4.84
C ASN A 256 -0.02 1.99 -3.47
N VAL A 257 0.18 0.65 -3.49
CA VAL A 257 0.07 -0.20 -2.29
C VAL A 257 1.12 0.15 -1.25
N THR A 258 2.37 0.31 -1.66
CA THR A 258 3.49 0.65 -0.76
C THR A 258 3.58 2.15 -0.45
N GLY A 259 2.87 2.99 -1.18
CA GLY A 259 2.59 4.38 -0.83
C GLY A 259 1.47 4.53 0.20
N ASN A 260 0.86 3.42 0.65
CA ASN A 260 -0.02 3.42 1.82
C ASN A 260 0.80 3.03 3.06
N ILE A 261 0.90 3.95 4.03
CA ILE A 261 1.70 3.76 5.25
C ILE A 261 1.23 2.57 6.08
N ALA A 262 -0.06 2.23 6.02
CA ALA A 262 -0.62 1.08 6.72
C ALA A 262 -0.09 -0.24 6.17
N THR A 263 0.04 -0.36 4.85
CA THR A 263 0.62 -1.55 4.19
C THR A 263 2.10 -1.71 4.56
N THR A 264 2.87 -0.62 4.50
CA THR A 264 4.29 -0.65 4.87
C THR A 264 4.50 -0.88 6.36
N ALA A 265 3.60 -0.37 7.22
CA ALA A 265 3.57 -0.67 8.65
C ALA A 265 3.30 -2.16 8.92
N ALA A 266 2.36 -2.77 8.20
CA ALA A 266 2.07 -4.21 8.33
C ALA A 266 3.30 -5.07 7.94
N LEU A 267 3.99 -4.74 6.84
CA LEU A 267 5.21 -5.41 6.43
C LEU A 267 6.33 -5.28 7.48
N ALA A 268 6.52 -4.06 7.99
CA ALA A 268 7.51 -3.78 9.04
C ALA A 268 7.16 -4.49 10.36
N LEU A 269 5.87 -4.57 10.69
CA LEU A 269 5.38 -5.29 11.86
C LEU A 269 5.64 -6.79 11.75
N VAL A 270 5.45 -7.40 10.57
CA VAL A 270 5.79 -8.82 10.34
C VAL A 270 7.29 -9.06 10.58
N ALA A 271 8.15 -8.21 10.03
CA ALA A 271 9.59 -8.29 10.25
C ALA A 271 9.94 -8.14 11.74
N PHE A 272 9.33 -7.18 12.43
CA PHE A 272 9.50 -6.92 13.86
C PHE A 272 9.06 -8.11 14.72
N VAL A 273 7.87 -8.65 14.50
CA VAL A 273 7.33 -9.78 15.26
C VAL A 273 8.20 -11.01 15.07
N VAL A 274 8.58 -11.35 13.82
CA VAL A 274 9.44 -12.51 13.55
C VAL A 274 10.81 -12.35 14.20
N THR A 275 11.41 -11.17 14.14
CA THR A 275 12.70 -10.88 14.79
C THR A 275 12.62 -11.10 16.30
N ASN A 276 11.65 -10.45 16.95
CA ASN A 276 11.56 -10.48 18.43
C ASN A 276 11.09 -11.84 18.98
N LEU A 277 10.18 -12.55 18.28
CA LEU A 277 9.76 -13.89 18.70
C LEU A 277 10.85 -14.95 18.56
N ASN A 278 11.83 -14.76 17.67
CA ASN A 278 12.97 -15.64 17.53
C ASN A 278 14.22 -15.15 18.29
N GLY A 279 14.11 -14.00 18.97
CA GLY A 279 15.17 -13.43 19.81
C GLY A 279 15.49 -14.35 20.99
N LYS A 280 16.80 -14.67 21.14
CA LYS A 280 17.29 -15.48 22.25
C LYS A 280 17.36 -14.69 23.55
N ALA A 281 17.59 -15.42 24.67
CA ALA A 281 17.74 -14.79 25.97
C ALA A 281 18.90 -13.78 26.00
N ASP A 282 19.97 -14.04 25.27
CA ASP A 282 21.13 -13.14 25.21
C ASP A 282 20.82 -11.85 24.44
N TYR A 283 19.99 -11.91 23.39
CA TYR A 283 19.47 -10.73 22.72
C TYR A 283 18.68 -9.82 23.68
N TRP A 284 17.76 -10.38 24.46
CA TRP A 284 16.98 -9.60 25.43
C TRP A 284 17.83 -9.10 26.61
N LYS A 285 18.79 -9.91 27.07
CA LYS A 285 19.77 -9.46 28.08
C LYS A 285 20.62 -8.32 27.56
N HIS A 286 21.04 -8.34 26.29
CA HIS A 286 21.81 -7.26 25.69
C HIS A 286 21.04 -5.95 25.67
N ILE A 287 19.75 -5.98 25.30
CA ILE A 287 18.88 -4.81 25.28
C ILE A 287 18.69 -4.21 26.68
N VAL A 288 18.40 -5.05 27.70
CA VAL A 288 18.07 -4.60 29.04
C VAL A 288 19.33 -4.39 29.90
N TRP A 289 20.33 -5.25 29.75
CA TRP A 289 21.54 -5.28 30.60
C TRP A 289 22.78 -5.69 29.82
N MET A 290 23.33 -4.78 29.06
CA MET A 290 24.48 -5.02 28.20
C MET A 290 25.69 -5.57 29.00
N PRO A 291 26.25 -6.75 28.67
CA PRO A 291 27.42 -7.30 29.36
C PRO A 291 28.66 -6.48 29.05
N GLY A 292 29.64 -6.47 29.98
CA GLY A 292 30.94 -5.79 29.80
C GLY A 292 30.94 -4.27 29.97
N VAL A 293 29.80 -3.63 30.26
CA VAL A 293 29.68 -2.17 30.42
C VAL A 293 29.53 -1.80 31.91
N PRO A 294 30.13 -0.71 32.40
CA PRO A 294 29.93 -0.21 33.80
C PRO A 294 28.45 0.06 34.09
N VAL A 295 28.02 -0.19 35.35
CA VAL A 295 26.60 -0.10 35.77
C VAL A 295 25.97 1.26 35.47
N VAL A 296 26.71 2.36 35.69
CA VAL A 296 26.23 3.72 35.43
C VAL A 296 25.88 3.90 33.95
N MET A 297 26.71 3.40 33.03
CA MET A 297 26.47 3.50 31.60
C MET A 297 25.31 2.60 31.15
N LYS A 298 25.10 1.43 31.79
CA LYS A 298 23.97 0.53 31.47
C LYS A 298 22.63 1.22 31.65
N VAL A 299 22.47 2.03 32.70
CA VAL A 299 21.23 2.76 33.00
C VAL A 299 20.90 3.75 31.88
N PHE A 300 21.88 4.35 31.22
CA PHE A 300 21.68 5.24 30.09
C PHE A 300 21.52 4.51 28.77
N LEU A 301 22.25 3.42 28.57
CA LEU A 301 22.22 2.65 27.32
C LEU A 301 20.95 1.81 27.17
N ALA A 302 20.42 1.23 28.24
CA ALA A 302 19.23 0.38 28.17
C ALA A 302 17.99 1.06 27.58
N PRO A 303 17.62 2.31 27.96
CA PRO A 303 16.54 3.03 27.30
C PRO A 303 16.80 3.29 25.81
N ILE A 304 18.04 3.63 25.46
CA ILE A 304 18.42 3.89 24.05
C ILE A 304 18.28 2.62 23.21
N GLU A 305 18.78 1.49 23.72
CA GLU A 305 18.69 0.19 23.04
C GLU A 305 17.23 -0.26 22.90
N LEU A 306 16.42 -0.06 23.96
CA LEU A 306 14.99 -0.36 23.92
C LEU A 306 14.25 0.49 22.85
N ILE A 307 14.54 1.79 22.78
CA ILE A 307 14.03 2.67 21.73
C ILE A 307 14.51 2.16 20.37
N GLY A 308 15.76 1.70 20.26
CA GLY A 308 16.35 1.10 19.06
C GLY A 308 15.53 -0.06 18.49
N VAL A 309 14.97 -0.91 19.36
CA VAL A 309 14.11 -2.03 18.94
C VAL A 309 12.87 -1.55 18.19
N PHE A 310 12.26 -0.45 18.61
CA PHE A 310 11.07 0.13 17.97
C PHE A 310 11.40 1.01 16.77
N THR A 311 12.53 1.70 16.78
CA THR A 311 12.93 2.56 15.65
C THR A 311 13.31 1.76 14.40
N LYS A 312 13.79 0.52 14.55
CA LYS A 312 14.11 -0.38 13.41
C LYS A 312 12.91 -0.61 12.47
N PRO A 313 11.75 -1.12 12.94
CA PRO A 313 10.58 -1.30 12.06
C PRO A 313 10.01 0.03 11.55
N ILE A 314 10.02 1.09 12.35
CA ILE A 314 9.58 2.42 11.91
C ILE A 314 10.45 2.93 10.75
N SER A 315 11.77 2.76 10.83
CA SER A 315 12.67 3.14 9.75
C SER A 315 12.41 2.35 8.46
N LEU A 316 12.13 1.03 8.56
CA LEU A 316 11.75 0.20 7.41
C LEU A 316 10.45 0.70 6.76
N MET A 317 9.43 0.96 7.58
CA MET A 317 8.14 1.47 7.16
C MET A 317 8.25 2.80 6.41
N ILE A 318 8.87 3.81 7.05
CA ILE A 318 8.99 5.16 6.49
C ILE A 318 9.80 5.13 5.18
N ARG A 319 10.88 4.36 5.14
CA ARG A 319 11.73 4.30 3.95
C ARG A 319 10.98 3.75 2.74
N LEU A 320 10.23 2.66 2.92
CA LEU A 320 9.47 2.06 1.83
C LEU A 320 8.34 3.00 1.39
N PHE A 321 7.58 3.54 2.32
CA PHE A 321 6.50 4.50 2.07
C PHE A 321 6.99 5.76 1.36
N ALA A 322 7.98 6.44 1.92
CA ALA A 322 8.42 7.74 1.42
C ALA A 322 9.00 7.67 0.00
N ASN A 323 9.82 6.65 -0.29
CA ASN A 323 10.46 6.54 -1.59
C ASN A 323 9.44 6.29 -2.71
N ILE A 324 8.49 5.38 -2.49
CA ILE A 324 7.48 5.07 -3.51
C ILE A 324 6.49 6.23 -3.67
N THR A 325 6.01 6.80 -2.57
CA THR A 325 5.08 7.96 -2.63
C THR A 325 5.73 9.15 -3.33
N ALA A 326 6.99 9.48 -3.00
CA ALA A 326 7.71 10.57 -3.64
C ALA A 326 7.91 10.33 -5.15
N GLY A 327 8.26 9.10 -5.55
CA GLY A 327 8.41 8.74 -6.96
C GLY A 327 7.11 8.95 -7.74
N HIS A 328 5.99 8.42 -7.24
CA HIS A 328 4.67 8.61 -7.87
C HIS A 328 4.27 10.09 -7.98
N ILE A 329 4.42 10.87 -6.92
CA ILE A 329 4.09 12.29 -6.92
C ILE A 329 4.92 13.03 -7.96
N ILE A 330 6.23 12.78 -8.06
CA ILE A 330 7.11 13.46 -9.02
C ILE A 330 6.72 13.11 -10.48
N ILE A 331 6.43 11.84 -10.77
CA ILE A 331 6.02 11.42 -12.12
C ILE A 331 4.68 12.08 -12.49
N LEU A 332 3.69 12.05 -11.59
CA LEU A 332 2.39 12.67 -11.83
C LEU A 332 2.51 14.20 -11.98
N ALA A 333 3.35 14.84 -11.17
CA ALA A 333 3.60 16.28 -11.28
C ALA A 333 4.25 16.65 -12.64
N LEU A 334 5.15 15.82 -13.17
CA LEU A 334 5.71 16.04 -14.50
C LEU A 334 4.67 15.84 -15.61
N VAL A 335 3.81 14.83 -15.50
CA VAL A 335 2.74 14.61 -16.48
C VAL A 335 1.74 15.76 -16.44
N SER A 336 1.41 16.28 -15.27
CA SER A 336 0.47 17.40 -15.13
C SER A 336 0.98 18.71 -15.72
N LEU A 337 2.31 18.89 -15.92
CA LEU A 337 2.85 20.05 -16.64
C LEU A 337 2.30 20.16 -18.08
N ILE A 338 1.95 19.05 -18.71
CA ILE A 338 1.35 19.06 -20.05
C ILE A 338 0.02 19.83 -20.02
N PHE A 339 -0.79 19.60 -18.99
CA PHE A 339 -2.09 20.25 -18.81
C PHE A 339 -1.93 21.70 -18.32
N VAL A 340 -0.96 21.96 -17.44
CA VAL A 340 -0.68 23.30 -16.93
C VAL A 340 -0.22 24.21 -18.09
N PHE A 341 0.76 23.81 -18.89
CA PHE A 341 1.24 24.60 -20.04
C PHE A 341 0.21 24.65 -21.15
N GLY A 342 -0.59 23.63 -21.30
CA GLY A 342 -1.68 23.56 -22.27
C GLY A 342 -2.94 24.33 -21.88
N ASN A 343 -2.97 24.96 -20.70
CA ASN A 343 -4.18 25.60 -20.15
C ASN A 343 -5.38 24.66 -20.24
N ALA A 344 -5.25 23.48 -19.61
CA ALA A 344 -6.25 22.40 -19.63
C ALA A 344 -6.66 21.91 -21.05
N GLY A 345 -5.78 22.07 -22.05
CA GLY A 345 -6.01 21.65 -23.44
C GLY A 345 -6.44 22.78 -24.39
N GLU A 346 -6.66 23.98 -23.91
CA GLU A 346 -7.02 25.14 -24.74
C GLU A 346 -5.87 25.66 -25.62
N SER A 347 -4.61 25.45 -25.18
CA SER A 347 -3.41 25.88 -25.90
C SER A 347 -2.62 24.70 -26.48
N ALA A 348 -2.78 24.43 -27.78
CA ALA A 348 -2.01 23.38 -28.46
C ALA A 348 -0.49 23.63 -28.44
N ILE A 349 -0.03 24.90 -28.51
CA ILE A 349 1.38 25.26 -28.45
C ILE A 349 1.91 25.01 -27.05
N GLY A 350 1.16 25.40 -26.00
CA GLY A 350 1.51 25.15 -24.61
C GLY A 350 1.57 23.65 -24.30
N SER A 351 0.56 22.87 -24.72
CA SER A 351 0.58 21.42 -24.60
C SER A 351 1.77 20.79 -25.30
N GLY A 352 2.11 21.26 -26.52
CA GLY A 352 3.29 20.77 -27.24
C GLY A 352 4.60 21.04 -26.50
N ALA A 353 4.76 22.24 -25.91
CA ALA A 353 5.91 22.56 -25.06
C ALA A 353 5.94 21.68 -23.79
N GLY A 354 4.80 21.48 -23.15
CA GLY A 354 4.63 20.58 -22.00
C GLY A 354 5.07 19.15 -22.33
N ILE A 355 4.60 18.59 -23.45
CA ILE A 355 4.97 17.24 -23.92
C ILE A 355 6.48 17.13 -24.13
N LEU A 356 7.10 18.13 -24.81
CA LEU A 356 8.52 18.13 -25.13
C LEU A 356 9.40 18.06 -23.87
N ILE A 357 8.95 18.68 -22.77
CA ILE A 357 9.65 18.66 -21.48
C ILE A 357 9.27 17.44 -20.66
N SER A 358 7.96 17.21 -20.44
CA SER A 358 7.49 16.20 -19.51
C SER A 358 7.81 14.77 -19.94
N VAL A 359 7.63 14.42 -21.22
CA VAL A 359 7.77 13.03 -21.68
C VAL A 359 9.20 12.49 -21.50
N PRO A 360 10.28 13.21 -21.92
CA PRO A 360 11.65 12.71 -21.71
C PRO A 360 12.00 12.59 -20.21
N PHE A 361 11.60 13.56 -19.39
CA PHE A 361 11.85 13.52 -17.95
C PHE A 361 11.08 12.41 -17.25
N THR A 362 9.81 12.20 -17.60
CA THR A 362 8.97 11.10 -17.07
C THR A 362 9.57 9.74 -17.44
N LEU A 363 10.01 9.54 -18.69
CA LEU A 363 10.66 8.30 -19.10
C LEU A 363 11.97 8.06 -18.32
N PHE A 364 12.79 9.10 -18.15
CA PHE A 364 14.02 9.00 -17.37
C PHE A 364 13.74 8.64 -15.90
N LEU A 365 12.78 9.30 -15.28
CA LEU A 365 12.39 9.01 -13.89
C LEU A 365 11.77 7.64 -13.74
N SER A 366 10.95 7.18 -14.69
CA SER A 366 10.37 5.82 -14.65
C SER A 366 11.45 4.73 -14.64
N VAL A 367 12.55 4.92 -15.38
CA VAL A 367 13.69 4.00 -15.33
C VAL A 367 14.36 4.01 -13.94
N ILE A 368 14.54 5.19 -13.35
CA ILE A 368 15.08 5.31 -11.99
C ILE A 368 14.16 4.62 -11.00
N GLU A 369 12.85 4.81 -11.13
CA GLU A 369 11.85 4.25 -10.21
C GLU A 369 11.81 2.71 -10.26
N ILE A 370 12.02 2.09 -11.43
CA ILE A 370 12.22 0.63 -11.54
C ILE A 370 13.44 0.17 -10.73
N ILE A 371 14.55 0.91 -10.82
CA ILE A 371 15.78 0.61 -10.06
C ILE A 371 15.50 0.78 -8.55
N VAL A 372 14.83 1.86 -8.17
CA VAL A 372 14.44 2.14 -6.78
C VAL A 372 13.51 1.04 -6.25
N ALA A 373 12.54 0.57 -7.03
CA ALA A 373 11.65 -0.52 -6.67
C ALA A 373 12.43 -1.80 -6.28
N PHE A 374 13.45 -2.14 -7.07
CA PHE A 374 14.34 -3.28 -6.77
C PHE A 374 15.17 -3.02 -5.51
N ILE A 375 15.81 -1.86 -5.41
CA ILE A 375 16.65 -1.48 -4.27
C ILE A 375 15.84 -1.48 -2.97
N GLN A 376 14.59 -1.01 -2.99
CA GLN A 376 13.73 -1.00 -1.81
C GLN A 376 13.40 -2.41 -1.31
N ALA A 377 13.05 -3.33 -2.22
CA ALA A 377 12.85 -4.74 -1.88
C ALA A 377 14.12 -5.36 -1.28
N TYR A 378 15.28 -5.06 -1.85
CA TYR A 378 16.57 -5.52 -1.35
C TYR A 378 16.92 -4.95 0.03
N ILE A 379 16.82 -3.62 0.21
CA ILE A 379 17.14 -2.97 1.49
C ILE A 379 16.21 -3.46 2.61
N PHE A 380 14.92 -3.60 2.33
CA PHE A 380 13.98 -4.12 3.30
C PHE A 380 14.37 -5.53 3.75
N THR A 381 14.73 -6.38 2.80
CA THR A 381 15.09 -7.78 3.02
C THR A 381 16.42 -7.92 3.77
N ILE A 382 17.46 -7.18 3.39
CA ILE A 382 18.78 -7.26 4.05
C ILE A 382 18.74 -6.73 5.48
N LEU A 383 17.99 -5.64 5.72
CA LEU A 383 17.82 -5.11 7.08
C LEU A 383 17.00 -6.07 7.95
N THR A 384 15.95 -6.68 7.41
CA THR A 384 15.21 -7.74 8.13
C THR A 384 16.12 -8.93 8.45
N ALA A 385 16.94 -9.38 7.50
CA ALA A 385 17.91 -10.44 7.73
C ALA A 385 18.93 -10.06 8.80
N SER A 386 19.45 -8.84 8.77
CA SER A 386 20.40 -8.33 9.78
C SER A 386 19.77 -8.28 11.18
N TYR A 387 18.51 -7.85 11.29
CA TYR A 387 17.80 -7.82 12.59
C TYR A 387 17.55 -9.24 13.13
N ILE A 388 17.18 -10.19 12.26
CA ILE A 388 17.02 -11.59 12.64
C ILE A 388 18.37 -12.19 13.05
N GLY A 389 19.45 -11.90 12.32
CA GLY A 389 20.79 -12.33 12.65
C GLY A 389 21.20 -11.87 14.06
N ALA A 390 21.13 -10.57 14.31
CA ALA A 390 21.43 -10.01 15.63
C ALA A 390 20.56 -10.58 16.76
N ALA A 391 19.29 -10.92 16.47
CA ALA A 391 18.39 -11.50 17.47
C ALA A 391 18.68 -13.01 17.73
N THR A 392 19.26 -13.72 16.77
CA THR A 392 19.51 -15.19 16.85
C THR A 392 20.95 -15.57 17.08
N GLU A 393 21.86 -14.60 17.11
CA GLU A 393 23.29 -14.81 17.40
C GLU A 393 23.49 -15.36 18.83
N GLU A 394 24.41 -16.31 18.97
CA GLU A 394 24.83 -16.84 20.26
C GLU A 394 26.20 -16.26 20.58
N HIS A 395 26.26 -15.38 21.58
CA HIS A 395 27.56 -15.00 22.14
C HIS A 395 28.08 -16.10 23.04
N HIS A 396 28.99 -16.92 22.51
CA HIS A 396 29.78 -17.82 23.35
C HIS A 396 30.75 -16.98 24.18
N HIS A 397 30.43 -16.82 25.47
CA HIS A 397 31.30 -16.27 26.49
C HIS A 397 32.16 -17.36 27.09
#